data_f8c214a92f7d060044634fd5714ac55e
#
_entry.id   f8c214a92f7d060044634fd5714ac55e
#
_cell.length_a   1.000
_cell.length_b   1.000
_cell.length_c   1.000
_cell.angle_alpha   90.00
_cell.angle_beta   90.00
_cell.angle_gamma   90.00
#
_symmetry.space_group_name_H-M   'P 1'
#
loop_
_entity.id
_entity.type
_entity.pdbx_description
1 polymer ?
#
loop_
_entity_poly.entity_id
_entity_poly.type
_entity_poly.pdbx_seq_one_letter_code
_entity_poly.pdbx_strand_id
1 'polypeptide(L)'
;MTVIHCQPVFVEIGMVYDFFKTIDAVKQSHDFDLLLKSGIVYYFLPFKRTCYVSKPPKFVRLNEDDTRLHSHSGKAVEFEDGFGYYFANGIDFDEELFTKAFVDSSMTPEEILNHRNAEQKVEIIKHYGYDYLIQATNAKLLDTYEGTSWVTGKPVKYELYEFDMRLGRGPGTFRFVKVEDHTTHKVVTLGVPATPDCDTCIKAIAWTFEMGEDEYKPLMES
;
A
#
# COMPACT_ATOMS: atom_id res chain seq x y z
N MET A 1 11.11 10.27 -18.44
CA MET A 1 12.55 10.18 -18.08
C MET A 1 12.63 9.12 -16.98
N THR A 2 13.09 7.93 -17.34
CA THR A 2 13.07 6.79 -16.41
C THR A 2 14.20 6.98 -15.39
N VAL A 3 13.84 7.22 -14.13
CA VAL A 3 14.82 7.26 -13.04
C VAL A 3 15.27 5.83 -12.79
N ILE A 4 16.48 5.51 -13.20
CA ILE A 4 17.08 4.21 -12.93
C ILE A 4 17.51 4.22 -11.46
N HIS A 5 16.82 3.48 -10.60
CA HIS A 5 17.26 3.22 -9.24
C HIS A 5 18.50 2.32 -9.27
N CYS A 6 19.67 2.94 -9.22
CA CYS A 6 20.96 2.23 -9.34
C CYS A 6 21.53 1.69 -8.01
N GLN A 7 20.92 1.96 -6.87
CA GLN A 7 21.53 1.62 -5.58
C GLN A 7 21.70 0.13 -5.26
N PRO A 8 20.73 -0.76 -5.43
CA PRO A 8 20.93 -2.16 -5.07
C PRO A 8 22.07 -2.80 -5.86
N VAL A 9 22.13 -2.50 -7.16
CA VAL A 9 23.11 -3.10 -8.08
C VAL A 9 24.57 -2.72 -7.71
N PHE A 10 24.83 -1.47 -7.34
CA PHE A 10 26.19 -1.05 -6.99
C PHE A 10 26.65 -1.59 -5.63
N VAL A 11 25.74 -1.69 -4.66
CA VAL A 11 26.05 -2.29 -3.35
C VAL A 11 26.31 -3.79 -3.52
N GLU A 12 25.47 -4.49 -4.29
CA GLU A 12 25.64 -5.92 -4.56
C GLU A 12 26.95 -6.19 -5.33
N ILE A 13 27.24 -5.45 -6.38
CA ILE A 13 28.51 -5.56 -7.13
C ILE A 13 29.69 -5.26 -6.22
N GLY A 14 29.58 -4.24 -5.36
CA GLY A 14 30.61 -3.90 -4.39
C GLY A 14 30.89 -5.01 -3.39
N MET A 15 29.85 -5.64 -2.83
CA MET A 15 29.95 -6.77 -1.91
C MET A 15 30.60 -7.99 -2.59
N VAL A 16 30.18 -8.31 -3.81
CA VAL A 16 30.72 -9.41 -4.60
C VAL A 16 32.21 -9.17 -4.90
N TYR A 17 32.57 -7.96 -5.32
CA TYR A 17 33.97 -7.60 -5.56
C TYR A 17 34.83 -7.70 -4.30
N ASP A 18 34.37 -7.17 -3.17
CA ASP A 18 35.09 -7.22 -1.90
C ASP A 18 35.30 -8.67 -1.41
N PHE A 19 34.28 -9.52 -1.58
CA PHE A 19 34.41 -10.96 -1.30
C PHE A 19 35.50 -11.62 -2.16
N PHE A 20 35.46 -11.43 -3.50
CA PHE A 20 36.44 -12.03 -4.40
C PHE A 20 37.85 -11.45 -4.21
N LYS A 21 37.97 -10.20 -3.81
CA LYS A 21 39.24 -9.58 -3.43
C LYS A 21 39.80 -10.21 -2.15
N THR A 22 38.95 -10.47 -1.15
CA THR A 22 39.37 -11.07 0.14
C THR A 22 39.92 -12.49 -0.01
N ILE A 23 39.45 -13.24 -1.01
CA ILE A 23 39.92 -14.60 -1.33
C ILE A 23 40.98 -14.62 -2.46
N ASP A 24 41.57 -13.48 -2.81
CA ASP A 24 42.55 -13.31 -3.90
C ASP A 24 42.10 -13.82 -5.28
N ALA A 25 40.81 -13.96 -5.51
CA ALA A 25 40.25 -14.40 -6.79
C ALA A 25 40.25 -13.29 -7.86
N VAL A 26 40.32 -12.04 -7.47
CA VAL A 26 40.43 -10.89 -8.36
C VAL A 26 41.53 -9.95 -7.91
N LYS A 27 42.21 -9.33 -8.89
CA LYS A 27 43.21 -8.29 -8.61
C LYS A 27 42.56 -7.02 -8.11
N GLN A 28 43.22 -6.33 -7.18
CA GLN A 28 42.78 -5.01 -6.72
C GLN A 28 42.63 -4.03 -7.91
N SER A 29 41.47 -3.41 -8.01
CA SER A 29 41.18 -2.37 -8.97
C SER A 29 40.93 -1.07 -8.26
N HIS A 30 41.71 -0.03 -8.61
CA HIS A 30 41.54 1.32 -8.07
C HIS A 30 40.13 1.87 -8.34
N ASP A 31 39.59 1.58 -9.52
CA ASP A 31 38.27 2.07 -9.91
C ASP A 31 37.15 1.42 -9.07
N PHE A 32 37.26 0.13 -8.74
CA PHE A 32 36.34 -0.56 -7.86
C PHE A 32 36.48 -0.11 -6.39
N ASP A 33 37.71 0.13 -5.93
CA ASP A 33 37.94 0.69 -4.59
C ASP A 33 37.34 2.11 -4.45
N LEU A 34 37.41 2.91 -5.52
CA LEU A 34 36.72 4.21 -5.57
C LEU A 34 35.19 4.04 -5.59
N LEU A 35 34.67 3.06 -6.32
CA LEU A 35 33.23 2.76 -6.35
C LEU A 35 32.73 2.36 -4.97
N LEU A 36 33.44 1.49 -4.25
CA LEU A 36 33.11 1.11 -2.87
C LEU A 36 33.16 2.32 -1.91
N LYS A 37 34.19 3.16 -2.03
CA LYS A 37 34.29 4.40 -1.27
C LYS A 37 33.19 5.43 -1.62
N SER A 38 32.65 5.36 -2.83
CA SER A 38 31.54 6.19 -3.27
C SER A 38 30.17 5.73 -2.76
N GLY A 39 30.09 4.67 -1.93
CA GLY A 39 28.85 4.19 -1.29
C GLY A 39 28.10 5.23 -0.47
N ILE A 40 28.71 6.40 -0.24
CA ILE A 40 28.07 7.62 0.28
C ILE A 40 27.34 8.43 -0.81
N VAL A 41 27.37 7.99 -2.08
CA VAL A 41 26.72 8.64 -3.22
C VAL A 41 25.48 7.86 -3.59
N TYR A 42 24.31 8.48 -3.49
CA TYR A 42 23.04 7.85 -3.85
C TYR A 42 22.86 7.70 -5.36
N TYR A 43 23.23 8.74 -6.09
CA TYR A 43 23.15 8.81 -7.54
C TYR A 43 24.25 9.67 -8.11
N PHE A 44 24.77 9.33 -9.28
CA PHE A 44 25.68 10.20 -10.02
C PHE A 44 25.34 10.20 -11.52
N LEU A 45 25.50 11.36 -12.16
CA LEU A 45 25.32 11.54 -13.57
C LEU A 45 26.60 12.16 -14.17
N PRO A 46 27.44 11.35 -14.84
CA PRO A 46 28.69 11.82 -15.42
C PRO A 46 28.47 12.50 -16.77
N PHE A 47 29.10 13.63 -16.95
CA PHE A 47 29.28 14.32 -18.23
C PHE A 47 30.77 14.43 -18.54
N LYS A 48 31.12 14.90 -19.75
CA LYS A 48 32.52 14.96 -20.21
C LYS A 48 33.45 15.72 -19.28
N ARG A 49 32.98 16.77 -18.56
CA ARG A 49 33.76 17.60 -17.67
C ARG A 49 33.15 17.85 -16.28
N THR A 50 31.96 17.32 -16.05
CA THR A 50 31.18 17.57 -14.82
C THR A 50 30.51 16.29 -14.41
N CYS A 51 30.38 16.05 -13.12
CA CYS A 51 29.56 14.97 -12.58
C CYS A 51 28.57 15.57 -11.59
N TYR A 52 27.29 15.32 -11.79
CA TYR A 52 26.27 15.61 -10.79
C TYR A 52 26.19 14.42 -9.83
N VAL A 53 26.24 14.73 -8.55
CA VAL A 53 26.27 13.73 -7.48
C VAL A 53 25.17 14.06 -6.48
N SER A 54 24.34 13.07 -6.14
CA SER A 54 23.34 13.17 -5.09
C SER A 54 23.84 12.45 -3.85
N LYS A 55 23.73 13.07 -2.69
CA LYS A 55 23.92 12.42 -1.40
C LYS A 55 22.78 11.45 -1.13
N PRO A 56 22.97 10.45 -0.25
CA PRO A 56 21.87 9.61 0.21
C PRO A 56 20.78 10.46 0.88
N PRO A 57 19.55 9.95 0.93
CA PRO A 57 18.49 10.64 1.64
C PRO A 57 18.85 10.83 3.12
N LYS A 58 18.40 11.94 3.69
CA LYS A 58 18.51 12.23 5.12
C LYS A 58 17.77 11.19 5.95
N PHE A 59 16.61 10.74 5.46
CA PHE A 59 15.86 9.61 6.01
C PHE A 59 15.01 8.93 4.95
N VAL A 60 14.70 7.66 5.24
CA VAL A 60 13.74 6.83 4.52
C VAL A 60 12.81 6.23 5.56
N ARG A 61 11.50 6.33 5.33
CA ARG A 61 10.47 5.72 6.17
C ARG A 61 9.82 4.58 5.41
N LEU A 62 9.66 3.48 6.10
CA LEU A 62 9.03 2.26 5.57
C LEU A 62 7.74 1.96 6.36
N ASN A 63 6.92 1.05 5.83
CA ASN A 63 5.79 0.49 6.54
C ASN A 63 6.26 -0.44 7.68
N GLU A 64 5.33 -0.96 8.48
CA GLU A 64 5.62 -1.81 9.64
C GLU A 64 6.42 -3.09 9.28
N ASP A 65 6.27 -3.57 8.05
CA ASP A 65 6.99 -4.76 7.56
C ASP A 65 8.37 -4.43 6.95
N ASP A 66 8.80 -3.17 6.98
CA ASP A 66 10.02 -2.65 6.36
C ASP A 66 10.18 -2.99 4.86
N THR A 67 9.06 -3.21 4.17
CA THR A 67 9.07 -3.67 2.77
C THR A 67 8.76 -2.57 1.75
N ARG A 68 8.05 -1.50 2.16
CA ARG A 68 7.57 -0.45 1.24
C ARG A 68 7.76 0.94 1.82
N LEU A 69 8.09 1.90 0.96
CA LEU A 69 8.14 3.30 1.34
C LEU A 69 6.78 3.76 1.86
N HIS A 70 6.73 4.35 3.04
CA HIS A 70 5.50 4.72 3.69
C HIS A 70 5.65 5.86 4.68
N SER A 71 4.69 6.79 4.67
CA SER A 71 4.48 7.79 5.72
C SER A 71 3.05 8.30 5.62
N HIS A 72 2.41 8.59 6.74
CA HIS A 72 1.13 9.33 6.78
C HIS A 72 1.30 10.79 7.25
N SER A 73 2.49 11.19 7.67
CA SER A 73 2.73 12.51 8.27
C SER A 73 3.62 13.45 7.43
N GLY A 74 3.95 13.04 6.20
CA GLY A 74 4.82 13.81 5.33
C GLY A 74 5.65 12.92 4.40
N LYS A 75 6.81 13.39 3.98
CA LYS A 75 7.68 12.66 3.05
C LYS A 75 8.11 11.32 3.61
N ALA A 76 8.06 10.28 2.78
CA ALA A 76 8.64 8.97 3.08
C ALA A 76 10.14 8.95 2.81
N VAL A 77 10.61 9.76 1.86
CA VAL A 77 12.03 9.96 1.55
C VAL A 77 12.29 11.45 1.54
N GLU A 78 13.31 11.92 2.27
CA GLU A 78 13.73 13.32 2.27
C GLU A 78 15.25 13.45 2.14
N PHE A 79 15.70 14.40 1.32
CA PHE A 79 17.10 14.78 1.16
C PHE A 79 17.44 16.01 1.99
N GLU A 80 18.75 16.31 2.15
CA GLU A 80 19.23 17.41 2.98
C GLU A 80 18.76 18.80 2.51
N ASP A 81 18.49 18.96 1.23
CA ASP A 81 17.96 20.20 0.63
C ASP A 81 16.45 20.39 0.78
N GLY A 82 15.79 19.44 1.45
CA GLY A 82 14.36 19.44 1.65
C GLY A 82 13.56 18.83 0.49
N PHE A 83 14.22 18.45 -0.63
CA PHE A 83 13.55 17.68 -1.67
C PHE A 83 13.17 16.28 -1.15
N GLY A 84 12.11 15.69 -1.68
CA GLY A 84 11.72 14.34 -1.26
C GLY A 84 10.45 13.84 -1.94
N TYR A 85 10.01 12.67 -1.51
CA TYR A 85 8.91 11.94 -2.11
C TYR A 85 7.89 11.53 -1.06
N TYR A 86 6.63 11.54 -1.46
CA TYR A 86 5.50 11.15 -0.64
C TYR A 86 5.00 9.77 -1.08
N PHE A 87 5.01 8.82 -0.15
CA PHE A 87 4.55 7.46 -0.40
C PHE A 87 3.63 6.96 0.71
N ALA A 88 2.56 6.28 0.32
CA ALA A 88 1.73 5.47 1.20
C ALA A 88 1.77 4.01 0.71
N ASN A 89 2.34 3.09 1.49
CA ASN A 89 2.53 1.66 1.16
C ASN A 89 3.14 1.38 -0.22
N GLY A 90 4.13 2.18 -0.61
CA GLY A 90 4.83 2.06 -1.89
C GLY A 90 4.14 2.75 -3.06
N ILE A 91 2.97 3.34 -2.85
CA ILE A 91 2.27 4.13 -3.86
C ILE A 91 2.70 5.59 -3.73
N ASP A 92 3.14 6.19 -4.82
CA ASP A 92 3.57 7.58 -4.87
C ASP A 92 2.40 8.57 -4.95
N PHE A 93 2.61 9.73 -4.35
CA PHE A 93 1.66 10.84 -4.34
C PHE A 93 2.40 12.14 -4.63
N ASP A 94 1.75 13.08 -5.28
CA ASP A 94 2.20 14.47 -5.23
C ASP A 94 1.92 15.09 -3.86
N GLU A 95 2.60 16.17 -3.55
CA GLU A 95 2.53 16.83 -2.24
C GLU A 95 1.13 17.32 -1.89
N GLU A 96 0.43 17.90 -2.88
CA GLU A 96 -0.91 18.48 -2.67
C GLU A 96 -1.92 17.38 -2.32
N LEU A 97 -1.96 16.32 -3.13
CA LEU A 97 -2.87 15.19 -2.90
C LEU A 97 -2.54 14.47 -1.59
N PHE A 98 -1.24 14.26 -1.33
CA PHE A 98 -0.80 13.61 -0.09
C PHE A 98 -1.22 14.40 1.15
N THR A 99 -0.96 15.69 1.14
CA THR A 99 -1.32 16.58 2.26
C THR A 99 -2.82 16.56 2.48
N LYS A 100 -3.61 16.73 1.43
CA LYS A 100 -5.06 16.70 1.50
C LYS A 100 -5.61 15.38 2.00
N ALA A 101 -5.04 14.25 1.55
CA ALA A 101 -5.52 12.91 1.87
C ALA A 101 -5.10 12.44 3.27
N PHE A 102 -3.82 12.59 3.64
CA PHE A 102 -3.25 11.92 4.81
C PHE A 102 -2.90 12.87 5.96
N VAL A 103 -2.56 14.12 5.67
CA VAL A 103 -2.19 15.10 6.69
C VAL A 103 -3.43 15.86 7.18
N ASP A 104 -4.14 16.50 6.27
CA ASP A 104 -5.32 17.30 6.58
C ASP A 104 -6.59 16.45 6.71
N SER A 105 -6.59 15.26 6.13
CA SER A 105 -7.75 14.35 6.04
C SER A 105 -9.01 15.09 5.57
N SER A 106 -8.87 15.94 4.55
CA SER A 106 -9.89 16.87 4.10
C SER A 106 -10.55 16.49 2.76
N MET A 107 -10.26 15.30 2.23
CA MET A 107 -10.92 14.80 1.03
C MET A 107 -12.38 14.44 1.31
N THR A 108 -13.26 14.91 0.44
CA THR A 108 -14.66 14.50 0.48
C THR A 108 -14.83 13.08 -0.09
N PRO A 109 -15.89 12.34 0.29
CA PRO A 109 -16.17 11.03 -0.28
C PRO A 109 -16.30 11.04 -1.79
N GLU A 110 -16.90 12.10 -2.36
CA GLU A 110 -17.02 12.26 -3.80
C GLU A 110 -15.65 12.39 -4.48
N GLU A 111 -14.73 13.16 -3.91
CA GLU A 111 -13.36 13.27 -4.42
C GLU A 111 -12.62 11.94 -4.37
N ILE A 112 -12.77 11.19 -3.28
CA ILE A 112 -12.18 9.86 -3.12
C ILE A 112 -12.73 8.91 -4.19
N LEU A 113 -14.06 8.81 -4.30
CA LEU A 113 -14.71 7.89 -5.23
C LEU A 113 -14.43 8.23 -6.71
N ASN A 114 -14.28 9.51 -7.05
CA ASN A 114 -13.97 9.98 -8.40
C ASN A 114 -12.46 10.03 -8.70
N HIS A 115 -11.60 9.72 -7.73
CA HIS A 115 -10.15 9.73 -7.96
C HIS A 115 -9.77 8.73 -9.05
N ARG A 116 -8.92 9.15 -10.00
CA ARG A 116 -8.66 8.38 -11.23
C ARG A 116 -7.65 7.24 -11.06
N ASN A 117 -6.64 7.46 -10.23
CA ASN A 117 -5.62 6.45 -9.97
C ASN A 117 -6.17 5.42 -8.97
N ALA A 118 -6.33 4.18 -9.43
CA ALA A 118 -6.94 3.12 -8.63
C ALA A 118 -6.08 2.73 -7.41
N GLU A 119 -4.76 2.71 -7.55
CA GLU A 119 -3.84 2.36 -6.45
C GLU A 119 -3.85 3.43 -5.36
N GLN A 120 -3.73 4.70 -5.74
CA GLN A 120 -3.84 5.82 -4.81
C GLN A 120 -5.20 5.84 -4.10
N LYS A 121 -6.30 5.60 -4.86
CA LYS A 121 -7.65 5.52 -4.30
C LYS A 121 -7.76 4.46 -3.20
N VAL A 122 -7.22 3.27 -3.43
CA VAL A 122 -7.23 2.19 -2.44
C VAL A 122 -6.51 2.60 -1.15
N GLU A 123 -5.35 3.24 -1.25
CA GLU A 123 -4.62 3.71 -0.07
C GLU A 123 -5.35 4.85 0.66
N ILE A 124 -5.98 5.77 -0.08
CA ILE A 124 -6.82 6.82 0.51
C ILE A 124 -8.02 6.19 1.23
N ILE A 125 -8.73 5.23 0.62
CA ILE A 125 -9.86 4.53 1.24
C ILE A 125 -9.42 3.81 2.52
N LYS A 126 -8.28 3.15 2.53
CA LYS A 126 -7.73 2.51 3.73
C LYS A 126 -7.49 3.51 4.87
N HIS A 127 -7.00 4.70 4.54
CA HIS A 127 -6.76 5.75 5.52
C HIS A 127 -8.05 6.31 6.14
N TYR A 128 -9.05 6.63 5.29
CA TYR A 128 -10.33 7.16 5.77
C TYR A 128 -11.24 6.12 6.42
N GLY A 129 -11.06 4.86 6.03
CA GLY A 129 -11.95 3.76 6.40
C GLY A 129 -13.24 3.74 5.57
N TYR A 130 -13.77 2.54 5.38
CA TYR A 130 -14.99 2.34 4.59
C TYR A 130 -16.23 2.95 5.25
N ASP A 131 -16.27 3.03 6.59
CA ASP A 131 -17.41 3.63 7.32
C ASP A 131 -17.63 5.10 6.93
N TYR A 132 -16.55 5.82 6.67
CA TYR A 132 -16.64 7.19 6.15
C TYR A 132 -17.35 7.25 4.79
N LEU A 133 -17.03 6.35 3.89
CA LEU A 133 -17.67 6.27 2.57
C LEU A 133 -19.13 5.82 2.67
N ILE A 134 -19.44 4.83 3.51
CA ILE A 134 -20.80 4.32 3.74
C ILE A 134 -21.73 5.45 4.15
N GLN A 135 -21.32 6.19 5.18
CA GLN A 135 -22.15 7.28 5.74
C GLN A 135 -22.37 8.42 4.77
N ALA A 136 -21.38 8.72 3.94
CA ALA A 136 -21.41 9.89 3.08
C ALA A 136 -21.97 9.63 1.67
N THR A 137 -21.99 8.37 1.20
CA THR A 137 -22.42 8.03 -0.17
C THR A 137 -23.81 7.43 -0.25
N ASN A 138 -24.53 7.31 0.86
CA ASN A 138 -25.78 6.55 0.93
C ASN A 138 -25.62 5.15 0.32
N ALA A 139 -24.53 4.46 0.65
CA ALA A 139 -24.27 3.12 0.20
C ALA A 139 -25.49 2.22 0.48
N LYS A 140 -25.92 1.48 -0.53
CA LYS A 140 -27.08 0.61 -0.42
C LYS A 140 -26.74 -0.63 0.38
N LEU A 141 -27.41 -0.85 1.50
CA LEU A 141 -27.35 -2.13 2.21
C LEU A 141 -28.01 -3.20 1.37
N LEU A 142 -27.27 -4.23 0.95
CA LEU A 142 -27.76 -5.34 0.15
C LEU A 142 -28.22 -6.50 1.01
N ASP A 143 -27.44 -6.84 2.04
CA ASP A 143 -27.67 -8.01 2.88
C ASP A 143 -27.16 -7.78 4.30
N THR A 144 -27.75 -8.48 5.24
CA THR A 144 -27.36 -8.51 6.66
C THR A 144 -27.38 -9.93 7.16
N TYR A 145 -26.28 -10.36 7.75
CA TYR A 145 -26.20 -11.64 8.46
C TYR A 145 -26.06 -11.39 9.96
N GLU A 146 -26.88 -12.06 10.74
CA GLU A 146 -26.81 -12.07 12.20
C GLU A 146 -26.63 -13.50 12.66
N GLY A 147 -25.60 -13.73 13.46
CA GLY A 147 -25.25 -15.06 13.94
C GLY A 147 -24.68 -14.99 15.36
N THR A 148 -24.15 -16.11 15.79
CA THR A 148 -23.48 -16.21 17.10
C THR A 148 -22.06 -16.69 16.88
N SER A 149 -21.10 -15.96 17.43
CA SER A 149 -19.71 -16.40 17.45
C SER A 149 -19.60 -17.74 18.17
N TRP A 150 -19.16 -18.73 17.48
CA TRP A 150 -18.97 -20.06 18.06
C TRP A 150 -17.73 -20.11 18.98
N VAL A 151 -16.80 -19.15 18.85
CA VAL A 151 -15.63 -19.02 19.74
C VAL A 151 -16.02 -18.42 21.08
N THR A 152 -16.76 -17.30 21.03
CA THR A 152 -17.08 -16.51 22.25
C THR A 152 -18.52 -16.66 22.71
N GLY A 153 -19.40 -17.27 21.91
CA GLY A 153 -20.85 -17.34 22.18
C GLY A 153 -21.60 -16.01 22.10
N LYS A 154 -20.94 -14.94 21.65
CA LYS A 154 -21.55 -13.61 21.53
C LYS A 154 -22.17 -13.41 20.15
N PRO A 155 -23.19 -12.52 20.04
CA PRO A 155 -23.74 -12.16 18.73
C PRO A 155 -22.68 -11.53 17.85
N VAL A 156 -22.73 -11.84 16.55
CA VAL A 156 -21.93 -11.18 15.50
C VAL A 156 -22.84 -10.69 14.40
N LYS A 157 -22.46 -9.62 13.75
CA LYS A 157 -23.23 -9.01 12.68
C LYS A 157 -22.33 -8.72 11.48
N TYR A 158 -22.80 -9.09 10.29
CA TYR A 158 -22.18 -8.76 9.02
C TYR A 158 -23.14 -7.91 8.19
N GLU A 159 -22.60 -7.00 7.43
CA GLU A 159 -23.38 -6.10 6.57
C GLU A 159 -22.70 -5.96 5.21
N LEU A 160 -23.43 -6.25 4.14
CA LEU A 160 -22.97 -6.10 2.76
C LEU A 160 -23.53 -4.83 2.16
N TYR A 161 -22.65 -3.96 1.70
CA TYR A 161 -23.00 -2.68 1.09
C TYR A 161 -22.55 -2.62 -0.36
N GLU A 162 -23.32 -1.86 -1.16
CA GLU A 162 -23.03 -1.58 -2.56
C GLU A 162 -23.08 -0.07 -2.82
N PHE A 163 -22.15 0.42 -3.61
CA PHE A 163 -22.13 1.78 -4.07
C PHE A 163 -21.46 1.90 -5.45
N ASP A 164 -21.81 2.94 -6.16
CA ASP A 164 -21.19 3.24 -7.44
C ASP A 164 -19.90 4.02 -7.23
N MET A 165 -18.85 3.55 -7.88
CA MET A 165 -17.53 4.15 -7.80
C MET A 165 -16.89 4.17 -9.18
N ARG A 166 -16.08 5.20 -9.43
CA ARG A 166 -15.27 5.23 -10.64
C ARG A 166 -14.04 4.34 -10.47
N LEU A 167 -13.97 3.28 -11.27
CA LEU A 167 -12.82 2.38 -11.33
C LEU A 167 -12.02 2.67 -12.60
N GLY A 168 -10.84 3.27 -12.46
CA GLY A 168 -9.99 3.59 -13.60
C GLY A 168 -10.70 4.50 -14.61
N ARG A 169 -10.97 3.99 -15.83
CA ARG A 169 -11.54 4.78 -16.94
C ARG A 169 -13.06 4.79 -17.03
N GLY A 170 -13.77 4.07 -16.18
CA GLY A 170 -15.24 3.93 -16.26
C GLY A 170 -15.92 3.92 -14.90
N PRO A 171 -17.26 4.12 -14.90
CA PRO A 171 -18.07 3.85 -13.73
C PRO A 171 -18.07 2.34 -13.45
N GLY A 172 -18.17 1.97 -12.19
CA GLY A 172 -18.30 0.58 -11.75
C GLY A 172 -19.03 0.52 -10.43
N THR A 173 -19.67 -0.60 -10.19
CA THR A 173 -20.29 -0.91 -8.91
C THR A 173 -19.27 -1.64 -8.05
N PHE A 174 -19.19 -1.28 -6.79
CA PHE A 174 -18.29 -1.87 -5.82
C PHE A 174 -19.07 -2.34 -4.61
N ARG A 175 -18.64 -3.46 -4.04
CA ARG A 175 -19.22 -3.98 -2.81
C ARG A 175 -18.15 -4.12 -1.75
N PHE A 176 -18.59 -4.01 -0.52
CA PHE A 176 -17.77 -4.39 0.63
C PHE A 176 -18.64 -5.03 1.69
N VAL A 177 -18.06 -6.01 2.35
CA VAL A 177 -18.68 -6.67 3.49
C VAL A 177 -17.99 -6.21 4.76
N LYS A 178 -18.81 -5.75 5.71
CA LYS A 178 -18.40 -5.40 7.06
C LYS A 178 -18.58 -6.60 7.94
N VAL A 179 -17.51 -7.11 8.48
CA VAL A 179 -17.46 -8.37 9.26
C VAL A 179 -16.98 -8.06 10.67
N GLU A 180 -17.64 -8.63 11.64
CA GLU A 180 -17.15 -8.65 13.00
C GLU A 180 -16.36 -9.94 13.24
N ASP A 181 -15.07 -9.79 13.57
CA ASP A 181 -14.18 -10.91 13.89
C ASP A 181 -14.69 -11.67 15.12
N HIS A 182 -14.83 -12.99 14.99
CA HIS A 182 -15.42 -13.85 16.02
C HIS A 182 -14.63 -13.91 17.32
N THR A 183 -13.33 -13.61 17.27
CA THR A 183 -12.42 -13.74 18.41
C THR A 183 -12.23 -12.41 19.13
N THR A 184 -11.92 -11.37 18.33
CA THR A 184 -11.54 -10.05 18.87
C THR A 184 -12.70 -9.07 18.95
N HIS A 185 -13.82 -9.36 18.29
CA HIS A 185 -14.95 -8.46 18.07
C HIS A 185 -14.57 -7.15 17.38
N LYS A 186 -13.44 -7.14 16.67
CA LYS A 186 -13.07 -6.02 15.81
C LYS A 186 -13.86 -6.09 14.52
N VAL A 187 -14.32 -4.94 14.09
CA VAL A 187 -14.98 -4.83 12.78
C VAL A 187 -13.92 -4.63 11.72
N VAL A 188 -13.96 -5.50 10.70
CA VAL A 188 -13.11 -5.45 9.52
C VAL A 188 -13.98 -5.23 8.30
N THR A 189 -13.51 -4.45 7.35
CA THR A 189 -14.22 -4.22 6.09
C THR A 189 -13.41 -4.76 4.93
N LEU A 190 -14.02 -5.66 4.16
CA LEU A 190 -13.40 -6.35 3.04
C LEU A 190 -14.07 -5.91 1.73
N GLY A 191 -13.25 -5.45 0.76
CA GLY A 191 -13.73 -5.13 -0.58
C GLY A 191 -13.95 -6.40 -1.39
N VAL A 192 -15.11 -6.50 -2.06
CA VAL A 192 -15.48 -7.65 -2.88
C VAL A 192 -16.04 -7.20 -4.23
N PRO A 193 -15.96 -8.02 -5.30
CA PRO A 193 -16.52 -7.68 -6.59
C PRO A 193 -18.05 -7.65 -6.56
N ALA A 194 -18.65 -6.81 -7.39
CA ALA A 194 -20.10 -6.74 -7.56
C ALA A 194 -20.59 -7.85 -8.52
N THR A 195 -20.37 -9.10 -8.16
CA THR A 195 -20.78 -10.30 -8.92
C THR A 195 -21.85 -11.08 -8.16
N PRO A 196 -22.57 -12.00 -8.81
CA PRO A 196 -23.54 -12.87 -8.13
C PRO A 196 -22.91 -13.74 -7.03
N ASP A 197 -21.62 -14.04 -7.14
CA ASP A 197 -20.88 -14.82 -6.14
C ASP A 197 -20.60 -14.03 -4.86
N CYS A 198 -20.95 -12.74 -4.84
CA CYS A 198 -20.78 -11.86 -3.69
C CYS A 198 -22.08 -11.08 -3.41
N ASP A 199 -23.25 -11.67 -3.59
CA ASP A 199 -24.56 -11.02 -3.41
C ASP A 199 -25.15 -11.16 -2.00
N THR A 200 -24.54 -12.00 -1.15
CA THR A 200 -24.83 -12.10 0.29
C THR A 200 -23.58 -11.94 1.14
N CYS A 201 -23.75 -11.65 2.42
CA CYS A 201 -22.63 -11.54 3.37
C CYS A 201 -21.74 -12.78 3.37
N ILE A 202 -22.35 -13.95 3.47
CA ILE A 202 -21.63 -15.24 3.55
C ILE A 202 -20.85 -15.50 2.26
N LYS A 203 -21.49 -15.34 1.09
CA LYS A 203 -20.79 -15.48 -0.19
C LYS A 203 -19.65 -14.51 -0.35
N ALA A 204 -19.85 -13.24 0.02
CA ALA A 204 -18.82 -12.22 -0.05
C ALA A 204 -17.61 -12.56 0.80
N ILE A 205 -17.82 -13.07 2.01
CA ILE A 205 -16.72 -13.50 2.89
C ILE A 205 -16.07 -14.78 2.32
N ALA A 206 -16.85 -15.80 1.94
CA ALA A 206 -16.32 -17.02 1.34
C ALA A 206 -15.43 -16.74 0.14
N TRP A 207 -15.83 -15.79 -0.71
CA TRP A 207 -15.05 -15.34 -1.85
C TRP A 207 -13.66 -14.79 -1.44
N THR A 208 -13.54 -14.06 -0.32
CA THR A 208 -12.25 -13.54 0.15
C THR A 208 -11.28 -14.64 0.59
N PHE A 209 -11.79 -15.82 0.90
CA PHE A 209 -10.98 -17.01 1.24
C PHE A 209 -10.85 -18.00 0.06
N GLU A 210 -11.29 -17.61 -1.15
CA GLU A 210 -11.31 -18.48 -2.34
C GLU A 210 -12.13 -19.77 -2.15
N MET A 211 -13.20 -19.70 -1.34
CA MET A 211 -14.06 -20.82 -0.99
C MET A 211 -15.47 -20.62 -1.55
N GLY A 212 -16.20 -21.73 -1.73
CA GLY A 212 -17.65 -21.70 -1.99
C GLY A 212 -18.46 -21.39 -0.72
N GLU A 213 -19.69 -20.89 -0.89
CA GLU A 213 -20.60 -20.59 0.24
C GLU A 213 -20.79 -21.80 1.16
N ASP A 214 -20.95 -23.00 0.59
CA ASP A 214 -21.16 -24.26 1.34
C ASP A 214 -19.89 -24.74 2.07
N GLU A 215 -18.74 -24.31 1.62
CA GLU A 215 -17.43 -24.68 2.19
C GLU A 215 -17.01 -23.72 3.30
N TYR A 216 -17.46 -22.48 3.23
CA TYR A 216 -17.15 -21.48 4.22
C TYR A 216 -17.86 -21.76 5.54
N LYS A 217 -17.09 -22.08 6.55
CA LYS A 217 -17.58 -22.21 7.92
C LYS A 217 -16.86 -21.17 8.76
N PRO A 218 -17.59 -20.29 9.45
CA PRO A 218 -16.98 -19.27 10.34
C PRO A 218 -16.06 -19.84 11.45
N LEU A 219 -15.91 -21.18 11.45
CA LEU A 219 -15.08 -21.95 12.37
C LEU A 219 -13.57 -21.80 12.17
N MET A 220 -13.12 -21.20 11.06
CA MET A 220 -11.71 -21.23 10.64
C MET A 220 -11.08 -19.82 10.49
N GLU A 221 -11.75 -18.80 10.97
CA GLU A 221 -11.19 -17.46 11.02
C GLU A 221 -10.26 -17.35 12.24
N SER A 222 -8.99 -17.64 12.03
CA SER A 222 -7.93 -17.39 13.02
C SER A 222 -6.69 -16.84 12.33
#